data_af4b84f359deb1d9c259fb81a8694f37
#
_entry.id   af4b84f359deb1d9c259fb81a8694f37
#
_cell.length_a   1.000
_cell.length_b   1.000
_cell.length_c   1.000
_cell.angle_alpha   90.00
_cell.angle_beta   90.00
_cell.angle_gamma   90.00
#
_symmetry.space_group_name_H-M   'P 1'
#
loop_
_entity.id
_entity.type
_entity.pdbx_description
1 polymer ?
#
loop_
_entity_poly.entity_id
_entity_poly.type
_entity_poly.pdbx_seq_one_letter_code
_entity_poly.pdbx_strand_id
1 'polypeptide(L)'
;IIYYESSRGCPFSCSYCLSSIDKKLRFRDLELVKKELQFFIDHKVPQVKFVDRTFNCKHDHAMTVWRYIKEHDNGITNFHFEVAADVLKDDEIELISDMRPGLIQLEIGVQSTNIDTITEIHRKMDFKKVVDIVTRINAGHNIHQHLDLIAGLPYEDLESFKQSFQDVYEVRPEQL
;
A
#
# COMPACT_ATOMS: atom_id res chain seq x y z
N ILE A 1 -12.45 13.60 2.71
CA ILE A 1 -11.75 12.50 1.99
C ILE A 1 -12.32 12.42 0.59
N ILE A 2 -11.43 12.34 -0.41
CA ILE A 2 -11.79 12.03 -1.79
C ILE A 2 -11.24 10.66 -2.13
N TYR A 3 -12.04 9.80 -2.75
CA TYR A 3 -11.60 8.52 -3.30
C TYR A 3 -11.23 8.70 -4.76
N TYR A 4 -10.04 8.23 -5.12
CA TYR A 4 -9.47 8.42 -6.44
C TYR A 4 -8.91 7.11 -6.99
N GLU A 5 -9.14 6.83 -8.28
CA GLU A 5 -8.64 5.63 -8.96
C GLU A 5 -7.74 6.03 -10.12
N SER A 6 -6.46 5.69 -10.06
CA SER A 6 -5.49 5.91 -11.14
C SER A 6 -5.26 4.66 -11.98
N SER A 7 -5.57 3.49 -11.44
CA SER A 7 -5.51 2.21 -12.13
C SER A 7 -6.61 1.27 -11.67
N ARG A 8 -6.97 0.31 -12.51
CA ARG A 8 -7.99 -0.70 -12.22
C ARG A 8 -7.47 -2.10 -12.55
N GLY A 9 -7.93 -3.09 -11.77
CA GLY A 9 -7.50 -4.48 -11.82
C GLY A 9 -6.43 -4.77 -10.79
N CYS A 10 -6.15 -6.07 -10.56
CA CYS A 10 -5.12 -6.51 -9.63
C CYS A 10 -4.36 -7.70 -10.23
N PRO A 11 -3.00 -7.73 -10.18
CA PRO A 11 -2.23 -8.83 -10.75
C PRO A 11 -2.27 -10.09 -9.89
N PHE A 12 -2.73 -9.97 -8.63
CA PHE A 12 -2.79 -11.07 -7.67
C PHE A 12 -4.09 -11.89 -7.79
N SER A 13 -4.08 -13.07 -7.19
CA SER A 13 -5.17 -14.06 -7.30
C SER A 13 -5.72 -14.48 -5.94
N CYS A 14 -5.65 -13.60 -4.94
CA CYS A 14 -6.11 -13.90 -3.59
C CYS A 14 -7.57 -14.34 -3.58
N SER A 15 -7.87 -15.55 -3.06
CA SER A 15 -9.17 -16.21 -3.19
C SER A 15 -10.29 -15.50 -2.40
N TYR A 16 -9.94 -14.74 -1.36
CA TYR A 16 -10.89 -13.97 -0.55
C TYR A 16 -11.25 -12.60 -1.16
N CYS A 17 -10.52 -12.17 -2.20
CA CYS A 17 -10.63 -10.80 -2.71
C CYS A 17 -11.40 -10.74 -4.03
N LEU A 18 -12.45 -9.91 -4.09
CA LEU A 18 -13.21 -9.67 -5.33
C LEU A 18 -12.36 -9.11 -6.46
N SER A 19 -11.29 -8.38 -6.13
CA SER A 19 -10.38 -7.81 -7.14
C SER A 19 -9.59 -8.87 -7.91
N SER A 20 -9.53 -10.10 -7.42
CA SER A 20 -8.92 -11.24 -8.13
C SER A 20 -9.67 -11.67 -9.39
N ILE A 21 -10.92 -11.23 -9.56
CA ILE A 21 -11.76 -11.50 -10.74
C ILE A 21 -11.29 -10.68 -11.95
N ASP A 22 -10.90 -9.43 -11.73
CA ASP A 22 -10.44 -8.52 -12.81
C ASP A 22 -8.91 -8.40 -12.79
N LYS A 23 -8.26 -9.33 -13.49
CA LYS A 23 -6.78 -9.39 -13.58
C LYS A 23 -6.19 -8.47 -14.64
N LYS A 24 -7.03 -7.85 -15.48
CA LYS A 24 -6.55 -6.95 -16.54
C LYS A 24 -6.22 -5.59 -15.94
N LEU A 25 -4.93 -5.32 -15.80
CA LEU A 25 -4.44 -4.01 -15.38
C LEU A 25 -4.71 -2.95 -16.45
N ARG A 26 -5.35 -1.86 -16.06
CA ARG A 26 -5.62 -0.68 -16.88
C ARG A 26 -5.18 0.54 -16.10
N PHE A 27 -4.34 1.35 -16.70
CA PHE A 27 -3.82 2.58 -16.11
C PHE A 27 -4.41 3.78 -16.84
N ARG A 28 -4.75 4.81 -16.10
CA ARG A 28 -5.16 6.10 -16.65
C ARG A 28 -3.95 6.79 -17.27
N ASP A 29 -4.21 7.67 -18.21
CA ASP A 29 -3.18 8.53 -18.77
C ASP A 29 -2.53 9.38 -17.67
N LEU A 30 -1.20 9.39 -17.59
CA LEU A 30 -0.46 10.04 -16.51
C LEU A 30 -0.60 11.56 -16.53
N GLU A 31 -0.77 12.18 -17.70
CA GLU A 31 -0.98 13.64 -17.78
C GLU A 31 -2.37 14.02 -17.24
N LEU A 32 -3.37 13.16 -17.45
CA LEU A 32 -4.67 13.34 -16.83
C LEU A 32 -4.60 13.15 -15.31
N VAL A 33 -3.90 12.11 -14.85
CA VAL A 33 -3.67 11.86 -13.40
C VAL A 33 -3.02 13.07 -12.75
N LYS A 34 -1.96 13.63 -13.33
CA LYS A 34 -1.29 14.83 -12.82
C LYS A 34 -2.23 16.04 -12.73
N LYS A 35 -3.07 16.27 -13.73
CA LYS A 35 -4.05 17.37 -13.70
C LYS A 35 -5.06 17.21 -12.58
N GLU A 36 -5.53 15.99 -12.34
CA GLU A 36 -6.50 15.70 -11.27
C GLU A 36 -5.85 15.81 -9.90
N LEU A 37 -4.61 15.34 -9.74
CA LEU A 37 -3.84 15.52 -8.51
C LEU A 37 -3.59 16.99 -8.22
N GLN A 38 -3.23 17.80 -9.24
CA GLN A 38 -3.06 19.24 -9.08
C GLN A 38 -4.35 19.92 -8.62
N PHE A 39 -5.49 19.51 -9.18
CA PHE A 39 -6.78 20.00 -8.73
C PHE A 39 -7.01 19.75 -7.22
N PHE A 40 -6.71 18.55 -6.72
CA PHE A 40 -6.86 18.25 -5.30
C PHE A 40 -5.88 19.06 -4.43
N ILE A 41 -4.65 19.24 -4.89
CA ILE A 41 -3.61 20.03 -4.21
C ILE A 41 -4.02 21.50 -4.14
N ASP A 42 -4.46 22.10 -5.24
CA ASP A 42 -4.88 23.50 -5.33
C ASP A 42 -6.10 23.79 -4.42
N HIS A 43 -7.01 22.82 -4.31
CA HIS A 43 -8.19 22.94 -3.44
C HIS A 43 -7.92 22.51 -2.00
N LYS A 44 -6.66 22.22 -1.64
CA LYS A 44 -6.24 21.85 -0.28
C LYS A 44 -7.09 20.71 0.29
N VAL A 45 -7.39 19.71 -0.54
CA VAL A 45 -8.13 18.52 -0.13
C VAL A 45 -7.38 17.86 1.02
N PRO A 46 -7.98 17.68 2.21
CA PRO A 46 -7.23 17.16 3.36
C PRO A 46 -6.68 15.75 3.15
N GLN A 47 -7.44 14.87 2.47
CA GLN A 47 -7.00 13.52 2.16
C GLN A 47 -7.58 13.02 0.84
N VAL A 48 -6.70 12.44 0.03
CA VAL A 48 -7.04 11.69 -1.19
C VAL A 48 -6.66 10.23 -0.98
N LYS A 49 -7.65 9.34 -0.92
CA LYS A 49 -7.43 7.89 -0.82
C LYS A 49 -7.47 7.26 -2.21
N PHE A 50 -6.33 6.74 -2.65
CA PHE A 50 -6.28 5.92 -3.86
C PHE A 50 -6.96 4.58 -3.58
N VAL A 51 -7.86 4.18 -4.48
CA VAL A 51 -8.56 2.89 -4.44
C VAL A 51 -8.03 1.90 -5.46
N ASP A 52 -6.84 2.16 -5.97
CA ASP A 52 -6.05 1.22 -6.76
C ASP A 52 -5.72 0.00 -5.90
N ARG A 53 -6.06 -1.20 -6.36
CA ARG A 53 -5.98 -2.44 -5.55
C ARG A 53 -4.57 -2.90 -5.19
N THR A 54 -3.58 -2.43 -5.92
CA THR A 54 -2.15 -2.55 -5.61
C THR A 54 -1.46 -1.43 -6.38
N PHE A 55 -1.36 -0.28 -5.77
CA PHE A 55 -0.89 0.93 -6.45
C PHE A 55 0.49 0.76 -7.09
N ASN A 56 1.41 0.10 -6.39
CA ASN A 56 2.79 -0.11 -6.83
C ASN A 56 3.01 -1.33 -7.73
N CYS A 57 1.94 -1.91 -8.31
CA CYS A 57 2.08 -3.04 -9.24
C CYS A 57 2.76 -2.69 -10.57
N LYS A 58 2.87 -1.39 -10.90
CA LYS A 58 3.63 -0.88 -12.04
C LYS A 58 4.56 0.25 -11.59
N HIS A 59 5.84 -0.07 -11.53
CA HIS A 59 6.90 0.81 -11.03
C HIS A 59 6.88 2.22 -11.61
N ASP A 60 6.90 2.35 -12.95
CA ASP A 60 6.95 3.68 -13.60
C ASP A 60 5.72 4.54 -13.28
N HIS A 61 4.55 3.89 -13.12
CA HIS A 61 3.32 4.58 -12.73
C HIS A 61 3.43 5.13 -11.31
N ALA A 62 3.82 4.27 -10.36
CA ALA A 62 3.99 4.66 -8.95
C ALA A 62 5.03 5.77 -8.79
N MET A 63 6.20 5.60 -9.39
CA MET A 63 7.29 6.60 -9.36
C MET A 63 6.85 7.95 -9.92
N THR A 64 6.10 7.95 -11.04
CA THR A 64 5.62 9.20 -11.66
C THR A 64 4.63 9.92 -10.75
N VAL A 65 3.67 9.20 -10.18
CA VAL A 65 2.66 9.77 -9.28
C VAL A 65 3.31 10.29 -8.00
N TRP A 66 4.17 9.49 -7.36
CA TRP A 66 4.83 9.89 -6.11
C TRP A 66 5.76 11.08 -6.30
N ARG A 67 6.54 11.15 -7.41
CA ARG A 67 7.36 12.33 -7.73
C ARG A 67 6.51 13.57 -7.90
N TYR A 68 5.41 13.45 -8.65
CA TYR A 68 4.50 14.58 -8.86
C TYR A 68 3.93 15.12 -7.55
N ILE A 69 3.46 14.23 -6.68
CA ILE A 69 2.94 14.59 -5.35
C ILE A 69 4.01 15.28 -4.51
N LYS A 70 5.25 14.75 -4.50
CA LYS A 70 6.37 15.34 -3.77
C LYS A 70 6.72 16.74 -4.26
N GLU A 71 6.80 16.92 -5.58
CA GLU A 71 7.17 18.17 -6.22
C GLU A 71 6.12 19.29 -6.05
N HIS A 72 4.86 18.91 -5.88
CA HIS A 72 3.72 19.83 -5.77
C HIS A 72 3.10 19.86 -4.37
N ASP A 73 3.79 19.36 -3.36
CA ASP A 73 3.28 19.29 -1.98
C ASP A 73 2.86 20.68 -1.48
N ASN A 74 1.60 20.80 -1.05
CA ASN A 74 1.02 22.04 -0.48
C ASN A 74 1.13 22.10 1.06
N GLY A 75 1.77 21.13 1.70
CA GLY A 75 1.90 21.04 3.15
C GLY A 75 0.62 20.61 3.89
N ILE A 76 -0.47 20.31 3.17
CA ILE A 76 -1.80 20.01 3.77
C ILE A 76 -2.30 18.64 3.33
N THR A 77 -2.34 18.38 2.02
CA THR A 77 -2.95 17.17 1.45
C THR A 77 -2.17 15.93 1.84
N ASN A 78 -2.88 14.91 2.32
CA ASN A 78 -2.38 13.56 2.53
C ASN A 78 -2.86 12.65 1.40
N PHE A 79 -2.00 11.78 0.90
CA PHE A 79 -2.32 10.78 -0.11
C PHE A 79 -2.15 9.39 0.47
N HIS A 80 -3.21 8.59 0.45
CA HIS A 80 -3.25 7.25 1.00
C HIS A 80 -3.25 6.21 -0.12
N PHE A 81 -2.35 5.21 -0.04
CA PHE A 81 -2.15 4.17 -1.04
C PHE A 81 -2.23 2.77 -0.46
N GLU A 82 -2.94 1.86 -1.15
CA GLU A 82 -2.87 0.42 -0.90
C GLU A 82 -1.69 -0.17 -1.70
N VAL A 83 -0.69 -0.72 -1.02
CA VAL A 83 0.54 -1.22 -1.63
C VAL A 83 0.86 -2.67 -1.23
N ALA A 84 1.58 -3.37 -2.11
CA ALA A 84 2.25 -4.61 -1.75
C ALA A 84 3.70 -4.26 -1.36
N ALA A 85 4.03 -4.36 -0.07
CA ALA A 85 5.33 -3.90 0.42
C ALA A 85 6.49 -4.73 -0.14
N ASP A 86 6.32 -6.05 -0.27
CA ASP A 86 7.35 -6.98 -0.74
C ASP A 86 7.75 -6.80 -2.24
N VAL A 87 7.01 -5.98 -3.00
CA VAL A 87 7.37 -5.63 -4.37
C VAL A 87 7.94 -4.21 -4.52
N LEU A 88 8.01 -3.43 -3.44
CA LEU A 88 8.66 -2.12 -3.44
C LEU A 88 10.15 -2.26 -3.76
N LYS A 89 10.65 -1.34 -4.58
CA LYS A 89 12.06 -1.25 -4.97
C LYS A 89 12.79 -0.20 -4.16
N ASP A 90 14.11 -0.28 -4.16
CA ASP A 90 14.96 0.64 -3.38
C ASP A 90 14.76 2.11 -3.78
N ASP A 91 14.63 2.40 -5.08
CA ASP A 91 14.38 3.75 -5.59
C ASP A 91 12.99 4.31 -5.21
N GLU A 92 11.99 3.43 -5.08
CA GLU A 92 10.66 3.81 -4.56
C GLU A 92 10.76 4.15 -3.08
N ILE A 93 11.45 3.32 -2.29
CA ILE A 93 11.66 3.55 -0.86
C ILE A 93 12.47 4.85 -0.63
N GLU A 94 13.52 5.06 -1.38
CA GLU A 94 14.31 6.31 -1.35
C GLU A 94 13.42 7.54 -1.62
N LEU A 95 12.62 7.49 -2.68
CA LEU A 95 11.74 8.60 -3.05
C LEU A 95 10.75 8.96 -1.94
N ILE A 96 10.06 7.94 -1.38
CA ILE A 96 9.03 8.17 -0.36
C ILE A 96 9.64 8.54 1.00
N SER A 97 10.84 8.04 1.32
CA SER A 97 11.55 8.39 2.57
C SER A 97 12.01 9.85 2.61
N ASP A 98 12.14 10.50 1.45
CA ASP A 98 12.51 11.92 1.33
C ASP A 98 11.27 12.84 1.18
N MET A 99 10.09 12.38 1.57
CA MET A 99 8.86 13.15 1.57
C MET A 99 8.59 13.79 2.93
N ARG A 100 7.79 14.86 2.93
CA ARG A 100 7.30 15.51 4.16
C ARG A 100 6.53 14.51 5.04
N PRO A 101 6.71 14.52 6.37
CA PRO A 101 5.85 13.74 7.26
C PRO A 101 4.36 14.02 7.03
N GLY A 102 3.58 12.95 6.85
CA GLY A 102 2.14 13.02 6.59
C GLY A 102 1.74 13.36 5.15
N LEU A 103 2.70 13.45 4.20
CA LEU A 103 2.35 13.60 2.78
C LEU A 103 1.72 12.34 2.22
N ILE A 104 2.28 11.18 2.55
CA ILE A 104 1.71 9.89 2.15
C ILE A 104 1.46 8.98 3.35
N GLN A 105 0.52 8.06 3.18
CA GLN A 105 0.19 6.96 4.07
C GLN A 105 0.11 5.69 3.26
N LEU A 106 0.62 4.59 3.80
CA LEU A 106 0.61 3.27 3.14
C LEU A 106 -0.28 2.31 3.93
N GLU A 107 -1.17 1.63 3.22
CA GLU A 107 -1.94 0.50 3.71
C GLU A 107 -1.35 -0.78 3.11
N ILE A 108 -0.91 -1.69 3.96
CA ILE A 108 -0.12 -2.88 3.60
C ILE A 108 -0.86 -4.11 4.12
N GLY A 109 -1.49 -4.85 3.23
CA GLY A 109 -2.14 -6.10 3.60
C GLY A 109 -1.12 -7.20 3.86
N VAL A 110 -1.01 -7.69 5.09
CA VAL A 110 -0.29 -8.94 5.45
C VAL A 110 -1.25 -10.11 5.43
N GLN A 111 -2.40 -9.94 6.05
CA GLN A 111 -3.53 -10.87 6.17
C GLN A 111 -3.28 -12.00 7.16
N SER A 112 -2.19 -12.74 7.04
CA SER A 112 -1.73 -13.81 7.95
C SER A 112 -0.23 -14.03 7.75
N THR A 113 0.45 -14.59 8.75
CA THR A 113 1.82 -15.12 8.65
C THR A 113 1.85 -16.65 8.62
N ASN A 114 0.69 -17.30 8.80
CA ASN A 114 0.55 -18.74 8.70
C ASN A 114 0.72 -19.19 7.25
N ILE A 115 1.74 -19.99 6.98
CA ILE A 115 2.09 -20.42 5.61
C ILE A 115 1.00 -21.26 4.93
N ASP A 116 0.29 -22.09 5.70
CA ASP A 116 -0.79 -22.93 5.17
C ASP A 116 -1.98 -22.04 4.75
N THR A 117 -2.31 -21.05 5.58
CA THR A 117 -3.31 -20.03 5.28
C THR A 117 -2.95 -19.23 4.03
N ILE A 118 -1.73 -18.69 3.97
CA ILE A 118 -1.23 -17.88 2.83
C ILE A 118 -1.27 -18.69 1.54
N THR A 119 -0.90 -19.97 1.60
CA THR A 119 -0.94 -20.87 0.44
C THR A 119 -2.37 -21.12 -0.03
N GLU A 120 -3.28 -21.44 0.88
CA GLU A 120 -4.68 -21.74 0.57
C GLU A 120 -5.42 -20.54 -0.02
N ILE A 121 -5.18 -19.35 0.51
CA ILE A 121 -5.80 -18.13 -0.03
C ILE A 121 -5.11 -17.62 -1.31
N HIS A 122 -4.17 -18.36 -1.88
CA HIS A 122 -3.42 -18.01 -3.09
C HIS A 122 -2.72 -16.64 -3.00
N ARG A 123 -2.34 -16.22 -1.80
CA ARG A 123 -1.61 -14.97 -1.61
C ARG A 123 -0.12 -15.17 -1.86
N LYS A 124 0.44 -14.34 -2.73
CA LYS A 124 1.88 -14.27 -2.93
C LYS A 124 2.43 -13.13 -2.08
N MET A 125 3.16 -13.45 -1.05
CA MET A 125 3.78 -12.48 -0.15
C MET A 125 5.04 -13.11 0.48
N ASP A 126 6.12 -12.34 0.51
CA ASP A 126 7.31 -12.65 1.28
C ASP A 126 7.31 -11.82 2.58
N PHE A 127 6.87 -12.42 3.69
CA PHE A 127 6.74 -11.70 4.96
C PHE A 127 8.08 -11.17 5.47
N LYS A 128 9.19 -11.87 5.25
CA LYS A 128 10.52 -11.39 5.66
C LYS A 128 10.89 -10.10 4.92
N LYS A 129 10.54 -10.04 3.64
CA LYS A 129 10.72 -8.84 2.82
C LYS A 129 9.81 -7.70 3.26
N VAL A 130 8.56 -8.01 3.62
CA VAL A 130 7.65 -7.02 4.21
C VAL A 130 8.25 -6.41 5.48
N VAL A 131 8.76 -7.25 6.40
CA VAL A 131 9.41 -6.79 7.64
C VAL A 131 10.59 -5.87 7.36
N ASP A 132 11.49 -6.27 6.43
CA ASP A 132 12.64 -5.45 6.04
C ASP A 132 12.21 -4.08 5.51
N ILE A 133 11.27 -4.05 4.58
CA ILE A 133 10.82 -2.82 3.92
C ILE A 133 10.07 -1.91 4.90
N VAL A 134 9.14 -2.45 5.69
CA VAL A 134 8.42 -1.68 6.71
C VAL A 134 9.39 -1.07 7.72
N THR A 135 10.40 -1.84 8.16
CA THR A 135 11.43 -1.34 9.09
C THR A 135 12.26 -0.21 8.47
N ARG A 136 12.63 -0.34 7.21
CA ARG A 136 13.38 0.71 6.48
C ARG A 136 12.56 1.99 6.33
N ILE A 137 11.28 1.88 6.03
CA ILE A 137 10.37 3.02 5.92
C ILE A 137 10.17 3.66 7.31
N ASN A 138 9.99 2.86 8.37
CA ASN A 138 9.85 3.34 9.74
C ASN A 138 11.06 4.19 10.20
N ALA A 139 12.25 3.86 9.74
CA ALA A 139 13.46 4.62 10.09
C ALA A 139 13.40 6.10 9.65
N GLY A 140 12.60 6.41 8.63
CA GLY A 140 12.38 7.79 8.16
C GLY A 140 11.40 8.60 9.01
N HIS A 141 10.56 7.98 9.82
CA HIS A 141 9.53 8.61 10.67
C HIS A 141 8.62 9.61 9.94
N ASN A 142 8.42 9.43 8.65
CA ASN A 142 7.68 10.36 7.80
C ASN A 142 6.43 9.77 7.15
N ILE A 143 6.29 8.44 7.14
CA ILE A 143 5.19 7.73 6.50
C ILE A 143 4.42 6.93 7.55
N HIS A 144 3.10 7.18 7.61
CA HIS A 144 2.20 6.36 8.40
C HIS A 144 1.96 5.03 7.68
N GLN A 145 2.34 3.93 8.30
CA GLN A 145 2.15 2.58 7.80
C GLN A 145 1.05 1.87 8.59
N HIS A 146 0.02 1.43 7.87
CA HIS A 146 -1.09 0.64 8.39
C HIS A 146 -0.95 -0.78 7.84
N LEU A 147 -0.77 -1.77 8.71
CA LEU A 147 -0.70 -3.18 8.35
C LEU A 147 -2.02 -3.87 8.69
N ASP A 148 -2.51 -4.72 7.77
CA ASP A 148 -3.79 -5.40 7.94
C ASP A 148 -3.63 -6.90 8.14
N LEU A 149 -4.42 -7.45 9.08
CA LEU A 149 -4.66 -8.87 9.26
C LEU A 149 -6.14 -9.20 9.03
N ILE A 150 -6.42 -10.42 8.57
CA ILE A 150 -7.79 -10.93 8.42
C ILE A 150 -7.97 -12.11 9.37
N ALA A 151 -8.90 -12.01 10.31
CA ALA A 151 -9.30 -13.11 11.17
C ALA A 151 -10.29 -14.05 10.46
N GLY A 152 -10.14 -15.36 10.66
CA GLY A 152 -11.07 -16.36 10.14
C GLY A 152 -10.76 -16.84 8.71
N LEU A 153 -9.53 -16.69 8.27
CA LEU A 153 -9.05 -17.29 7.02
C LEU A 153 -8.98 -18.84 7.12
N PRO A 154 -9.03 -19.56 5.98
CA PRO A 154 -8.83 -21.01 5.98
C PRO A 154 -7.54 -21.44 6.66
N TYR A 155 -7.56 -22.56 7.39
CA TYR A 155 -6.44 -23.12 8.16
C TYR A 155 -5.84 -22.19 9.24
N GLU A 156 -6.58 -21.16 9.63
CA GLU A 156 -6.19 -20.26 10.70
C GLU A 156 -7.11 -20.42 11.91
N ASP A 157 -6.59 -20.99 12.98
CA ASP A 157 -7.26 -21.04 14.27
C ASP A 157 -6.84 -19.84 15.15
N LEU A 158 -7.38 -19.77 16.36
CA LEU A 158 -7.09 -18.65 17.26
C LEU A 158 -5.60 -18.55 17.63
N GLU A 159 -4.92 -19.68 17.77
CA GLU A 159 -3.49 -19.67 18.16
C GLU A 159 -2.61 -19.23 16.97
N SER A 160 -2.89 -19.67 15.76
CA SER A 160 -2.18 -19.21 14.57
C SER A 160 -2.47 -17.74 14.26
N PHE A 161 -3.70 -17.26 14.52
CA PHE A 161 -4.01 -15.84 14.39
C PHE A 161 -3.28 -14.98 15.43
N LYS A 162 -3.19 -15.44 16.70
CA LYS A 162 -2.38 -14.77 17.73
C LYS A 162 -0.91 -14.68 17.31
N GLN A 163 -0.37 -15.73 16.70
CA GLN A 163 0.99 -15.71 16.19
C GLN A 163 1.14 -14.69 15.06
N SER A 164 0.21 -14.67 14.09
CA SER A 164 0.21 -13.66 13.02
C SER A 164 0.13 -12.23 13.58
N PHE A 165 -0.72 -12.03 14.60
CA PHE A 165 -0.81 -10.74 15.28
C PHE A 165 0.51 -10.35 15.95
N GLN A 166 1.14 -11.29 16.68
CA GLN A 166 2.43 -11.05 17.36
C GLN A 166 3.52 -10.71 16.34
N ASP A 167 3.62 -11.49 15.25
CA ASP A 167 4.61 -11.28 14.20
C ASP A 167 4.51 -9.87 13.59
N VAL A 168 3.29 -9.42 13.30
CA VAL A 168 3.06 -8.08 12.72
C VAL A 168 3.23 -6.97 13.77
N TYR A 169 2.80 -7.21 15.00
CA TYR A 169 2.97 -6.25 16.09
C TYR A 169 4.45 -5.96 16.40
N GLU A 170 5.32 -6.97 16.29
CA GLU A 170 6.77 -6.82 16.47
C GLU A 170 7.44 -5.95 15.40
N VAL A 171 6.84 -5.82 14.23
CA VAL A 171 7.31 -4.90 13.18
C VAL A 171 7.07 -3.42 13.55
N ARG A 172 6.19 -3.18 14.54
CA ARG A 172 5.84 -1.85 15.07
C ARG A 172 5.30 -0.88 14.00
N PRO A 173 4.25 -1.25 13.27
CA PRO A 173 3.58 -0.30 12.40
C PRO A 173 2.92 0.81 13.24
N GLU A 174 2.64 1.95 12.63
CA GLU A 174 1.89 3.03 13.28
C GLU A 174 0.44 2.62 13.56
N GLN A 175 -0.10 1.69 12.74
CA GLN A 175 -1.45 1.15 12.88
C GLN A 175 -1.50 -0.33 12.48
N LEU A 176 -2.28 -1.12 13.23
CA LEU A 176 -2.60 -2.53 12.97
C LEU A 176 -4.11 -2.72 13.12
#